data_0e3d57c26c73260340017cc91cdb0681
#
_entry.id   0e3d57c26c73260340017cc91cdb0681
#
_cell.length_a   1.000
_cell.length_b   1.000
_cell.length_c   1.000
_cell.angle_alpha   90.00
_cell.angle_beta   90.00
_cell.angle_gamma   90.00
#
_symmetry.space_group_name_H-M   'P 1'
#
loop_
_entity.id
_entity.type
_entity.pdbx_description
1 polymer ?
#
loop_
_entity_poly.entity_id
_entity_poly.type
_entity_poly.pdbx_seq_one_letter_code
_entity_poly.pdbx_strand_id
1 'polypeptide(L)'
;MKTADGLQIRRGRLIRSEQLVGLTSSDKAKLEGLLDTVVDFRNTEEAADQPDCELTGVRNIRNPILESFTAGVSREEKSDEELIANLVFNPEGAKDYMRSMYRKFVTDYCILSYSRFIKILTEKHDKAVLWHCSAGKDRAGVGAVIIEEILGIPRETIIADYLKTMDYLSGYVDTYRKYITSQIEKEKPLSDQEKQVVSEAVGNLFGLDRSYLEAYYEEIKRKYRDFGTFIRKGLGLSEEQIRQLKADYLE
;
A
#
# COMPACT_ATOMS: atom_id res chain seq x y z
N MET A 1 -1.74 14.01 11.51
CA MET A 1 -0.54 13.50 12.24
C MET A 1 0.41 14.66 12.51
N LYS A 2 1.22 14.55 13.57
CA LYS A 2 2.18 15.60 13.95
C LYS A 2 3.61 15.08 13.86
N THR A 3 4.50 15.94 13.42
CA THR A 3 5.95 15.72 13.44
C THR A 3 6.49 15.75 14.87
N ALA A 4 7.74 15.35 15.07
CA ALA A 4 8.39 15.40 16.39
C ALA A 4 8.53 16.84 16.94
N ASP A 5 8.62 17.84 16.07
CA ASP A 5 8.69 19.28 16.39
C ASP A 5 7.32 19.98 16.42
N GLY A 6 6.22 19.22 16.28
CA GLY A 6 4.86 19.68 16.52
C GLY A 6 4.09 20.19 15.31
N LEU A 7 4.72 20.28 14.11
CA LEU A 7 4.04 20.62 12.87
C LEU A 7 3.02 19.53 12.50
N GLN A 8 2.00 19.91 11.74
CA GLN A 8 0.94 18.98 11.34
C GLN A 8 0.92 18.81 9.83
N ILE A 9 0.64 17.58 9.36
CA ILE A 9 0.39 17.32 7.93
C ILE A 9 -0.87 18.08 7.52
N ARG A 10 -0.77 18.90 6.48
CA ARG A 10 -1.90 19.67 5.91
C ARG A 10 -3.01 18.73 5.44
N ARG A 11 -4.22 18.99 5.92
CA ARG A 11 -5.38 18.20 5.54
C ARG A 11 -5.76 18.41 4.08
N GLY A 12 -6.24 17.33 3.45
CA GLY A 12 -6.77 17.39 2.09
C GLY A 12 -5.72 17.62 1.00
N ARG A 13 -4.43 17.43 1.29
CA ARG A 13 -3.35 17.54 0.30
C ARG A 13 -2.82 16.19 -0.16
N LEU A 14 -2.80 15.23 0.73
CA LEU A 14 -2.30 13.87 0.50
C LEU A 14 -3.41 12.88 0.80
N ILE A 15 -3.79 12.06 -0.18
CA ILE A 15 -4.91 11.12 -0.07
C ILE A 15 -4.45 9.74 -0.53
N ARG A 16 -4.69 8.74 0.31
CA ARG A 16 -4.48 7.33 0.00
C ARG A 16 -5.83 6.62 -0.10
N SER A 17 -6.00 5.78 -1.13
CA SER A 17 -7.24 5.02 -1.31
C SER A 17 -6.99 3.62 -1.88
N GLU A 18 -8.05 2.83 -1.96
CA GLU A 18 -8.17 1.71 -2.88
C GLU A 18 -8.37 2.19 -4.32
N GLN A 19 -8.42 1.27 -5.27
CA GLN A 19 -8.66 1.55 -6.69
C GLN A 19 -9.97 2.30 -6.92
N LEU A 20 -10.00 3.16 -7.93
CA LEU A 20 -11.12 4.05 -8.21
C LEU A 20 -12.15 3.41 -9.17
N VAL A 21 -12.57 2.18 -8.87
CA VAL A 21 -13.52 1.41 -9.68
C VAL A 21 -14.93 1.58 -9.14
N GLY A 22 -15.92 1.65 -10.02
CA GLY A 22 -17.33 1.66 -9.63
C GLY A 22 -17.81 2.93 -8.91
N LEU A 23 -17.10 4.04 -9.06
CA LEU A 23 -17.49 5.33 -8.47
C LEU A 23 -18.84 5.80 -8.99
N THR A 24 -19.70 6.29 -8.10
CA THR A 24 -20.93 6.96 -8.50
C THR A 24 -20.63 8.33 -9.14
N SER A 25 -21.59 8.90 -9.88
CA SER A 25 -21.43 10.26 -10.42
C SER A 25 -21.19 11.31 -9.34
N SER A 26 -21.78 11.12 -8.14
CA SER A 26 -21.54 11.99 -6.98
C SER A 26 -20.11 11.88 -6.46
N ASP A 27 -19.56 10.67 -6.41
CA ASP A 27 -18.19 10.45 -5.95
C ASP A 27 -17.18 11.03 -6.94
N LYS A 28 -17.40 10.81 -8.26
CA LYS A 28 -16.59 11.44 -9.31
C LYS A 28 -16.55 12.96 -9.17
N ALA A 29 -17.70 13.60 -9.08
CA ALA A 29 -17.78 15.06 -8.94
C ALA A 29 -17.03 15.58 -7.69
N LYS A 30 -17.11 14.85 -6.57
CA LYS A 30 -16.34 15.19 -5.35
C LYS A 30 -14.83 15.07 -5.57
N LEU A 31 -14.39 13.97 -6.18
CA LEU A 31 -12.96 13.73 -6.44
C LEU A 31 -12.41 14.74 -7.45
N GLU A 32 -13.12 15.05 -8.52
CA GLU A 32 -12.77 16.08 -9.51
C GLU A 32 -12.65 17.48 -8.87
N GLY A 33 -13.47 17.77 -7.87
CA GLY A 33 -13.35 19.00 -7.08
C GLY A 33 -12.14 19.04 -6.16
N LEU A 34 -11.69 17.89 -5.68
CA LEU A 34 -10.66 17.73 -4.64
C LEU A 34 -9.26 17.48 -5.20
N LEU A 35 -9.15 16.73 -6.31
CA LEU A 35 -7.89 16.22 -6.84
C LEU A 35 -7.41 17.03 -8.05
N ASP A 36 -6.09 17.11 -8.21
CA ASP A 36 -5.47 17.44 -9.49
C ASP A 36 -4.69 16.27 -10.09
N THR A 37 -4.25 15.32 -9.27
CA THR A 37 -3.43 14.20 -9.70
C THR A 37 -3.81 12.91 -8.97
N VAL A 38 -3.91 11.83 -9.73
CA VAL A 38 -4.02 10.44 -9.25
C VAL A 38 -2.78 9.66 -9.68
N VAL A 39 -2.18 8.89 -8.78
CA VAL A 39 -1.03 8.02 -9.06
C VAL A 39 -1.42 6.57 -8.79
N ASP A 40 -1.53 5.77 -9.86
CA ASP A 40 -1.90 4.36 -9.80
C ASP A 40 -0.66 3.46 -9.69
N PHE A 41 -0.54 2.73 -8.58
CA PHE A 41 0.57 1.80 -8.29
C PHE A 41 0.33 0.37 -8.79
N ARG A 42 -0.81 0.10 -9.38
CA ARG A 42 -1.13 -1.23 -9.92
C ARG A 42 -0.28 -1.55 -11.14
N ASN A 43 -0.02 -2.83 -11.37
CA ASN A 43 0.62 -3.27 -12.59
C ASN A 43 -0.33 -3.13 -13.80
N THR A 44 0.18 -3.41 -15.00
CA THR A 44 -0.58 -3.22 -16.24
C THR A 44 -1.80 -4.15 -16.31
N GLU A 45 -1.67 -5.39 -15.84
CA GLU A 45 -2.73 -6.39 -15.88
C GLU A 45 -3.87 -6.04 -14.92
N GLU A 46 -3.54 -5.71 -13.65
CA GLU A 46 -4.52 -5.30 -12.65
C GLU A 46 -5.37 -4.11 -13.11
N ALA A 47 -4.71 -3.12 -13.71
CA ALA A 47 -5.42 -1.93 -14.16
C ALA A 47 -6.18 -2.12 -15.48
N ALA A 48 -5.79 -3.09 -16.31
CA ALA A 48 -6.55 -3.47 -17.50
C ALA A 48 -7.78 -4.30 -17.14
N ASP A 49 -7.66 -5.17 -16.13
CA ASP A 49 -8.76 -5.99 -15.63
C ASP A 49 -9.83 -5.15 -14.93
N GLN A 50 -9.40 -4.19 -14.12
CA GLN A 50 -10.29 -3.28 -13.38
C GLN A 50 -9.87 -1.82 -13.57
N PRO A 51 -10.22 -1.21 -14.72
CA PRO A 51 -9.83 0.17 -15.00
C PRO A 51 -10.49 1.15 -14.04
N ASP A 52 -9.71 2.16 -13.61
CA ASP A 52 -10.26 3.25 -12.81
C ASP A 52 -11.29 4.05 -13.59
N CYS A 53 -12.23 4.62 -12.87
CA CYS A 53 -13.14 5.60 -13.43
C CYS A 53 -12.40 6.85 -13.89
N GLU A 54 -12.66 7.31 -15.09
CA GLU A 54 -12.14 8.59 -15.57
C GLU A 54 -12.67 9.75 -14.72
N LEU A 55 -11.75 10.65 -14.32
CA LEU A 55 -12.03 11.88 -13.59
C LEU A 55 -11.66 13.09 -14.46
N THR A 56 -12.64 13.95 -14.75
CA THR A 56 -12.45 15.10 -15.62
C THR A 56 -11.53 16.14 -14.98
N GLY A 57 -10.51 16.57 -15.71
CA GLY A 57 -9.56 17.58 -15.24
C GLY A 57 -8.56 17.09 -14.19
N VAL A 58 -8.50 15.78 -13.93
CA VAL A 58 -7.55 15.14 -13.02
C VAL A 58 -6.50 14.39 -13.84
N ARG A 59 -5.22 14.69 -13.58
CA ARG A 59 -4.08 14.02 -14.22
C ARG A 59 -3.96 12.60 -13.66
N ASN A 60 -4.01 11.58 -14.51
CA ASN A 60 -3.80 10.19 -14.11
C ASN A 60 -2.39 9.73 -14.51
N ILE A 61 -1.61 9.20 -13.55
CA ILE A 61 -0.24 8.76 -13.74
C ILE A 61 -0.11 7.30 -13.36
N ARG A 62 0.29 6.46 -14.33
CA ARG A 62 0.65 5.07 -14.08
C ARG A 62 2.07 5.01 -13.52
N ASN A 63 2.22 4.44 -12.32
CA ASN A 63 3.51 4.27 -11.65
C ASN A 63 3.58 2.92 -10.93
N PRO A 64 3.63 1.80 -11.66
CA PRO A 64 3.59 0.46 -11.08
C PRO A 64 4.65 0.25 -10.00
N ILE A 65 4.22 -0.29 -8.86
CA ILE A 65 5.08 -0.79 -7.80
C ILE A 65 4.92 -2.31 -7.78
N LEU A 66 5.94 -3.06 -8.13
CA LEU A 66 5.91 -4.50 -8.43
C LEU A 66 5.24 -4.80 -9.78
N GLU A 67 5.99 -5.36 -10.73
CA GLU A 67 5.46 -5.74 -12.06
C GLU A 67 4.58 -6.99 -12.01
N SER A 68 4.86 -7.90 -11.08
CA SER A 68 4.15 -9.17 -10.93
C SER A 68 3.51 -9.27 -9.56
N PHE A 69 2.45 -8.51 -9.32
CA PHE A 69 1.70 -8.57 -8.08
C PHE A 69 0.23 -8.80 -8.37
N THR A 70 -0.27 -9.98 -8.08
CA THR A 70 -1.69 -10.27 -8.06
C THR A 70 -2.10 -10.50 -6.61
N ALA A 71 -2.94 -9.62 -6.07
CA ALA A 71 -3.59 -9.73 -4.75
C ALA A 71 -2.68 -10.21 -3.58
N GLY A 72 -1.46 -9.71 -3.48
CA GLY A 72 -0.53 -10.12 -2.42
C GLY A 72 0.43 -11.26 -2.80
N VAL A 73 0.41 -11.76 -4.03
CA VAL A 73 1.20 -12.91 -4.48
C VAL A 73 2.06 -12.58 -5.70
N SER A 74 3.35 -12.90 -5.71
CA SER A 74 4.21 -12.69 -6.88
C SER A 74 4.18 -13.92 -7.80
N ARG A 75 4.06 -13.69 -9.11
CA ARG A 75 3.92 -14.73 -10.15
C ARG A 75 5.17 -15.60 -10.41
N GLU A 76 6.26 -15.41 -9.71
CA GLU A 76 7.53 -16.02 -10.12
C GLU A 76 7.70 -17.51 -9.79
N GLU A 77 6.85 -18.12 -8.94
CA GLU A 77 7.13 -19.49 -8.50
C GLU A 77 5.97 -20.51 -8.57
N LYS A 78 4.72 -20.08 -8.65
CA LYS A 78 3.52 -20.97 -8.83
C LYS A 78 2.35 -20.12 -9.30
N SER A 79 1.27 -20.75 -9.82
CA SER A 79 0.02 -20.00 -10.03
C SER A 79 -0.45 -19.42 -8.70
N ASP A 80 -0.99 -18.21 -8.73
CA ASP A 80 -1.47 -17.51 -7.52
C ASP A 80 -2.45 -18.38 -6.71
N GLU A 81 -3.24 -19.22 -7.40
CA GLU A 81 -4.18 -20.15 -6.80
C GLU A 81 -3.48 -21.27 -6.00
N GLU A 82 -2.40 -21.88 -6.53
CA GLU A 82 -1.64 -22.91 -5.81
C GLU A 82 -0.93 -22.35 -4.59
N LEU A 83 -0.42 -21.14 -4.66
CA LEU A 83 0.25 -20.50 -3.54
C LEU A 83 -0.75 -20.17 -2.43
N ILE A 84 -1.89 -19.56 -2.76
CA ILE A 84 -2.96 -19.30 -1.80
C ILE A 84 -3.46 -20.63 -1.20
N ALA A 85 -3.70 -21.65 -2.01
CA ALA A 85 -4.13 -22.98 -1.54
C ALA A 85 -3.15 -23.59 -0.53
N ASN A 86 -1.85 -23.40 -0.71
CA ASN A 86 -0.84 -23.87 0.24
C ASN A 86 -0.77 -23.03 1.52
N LEU A 87 -1.02 -21.72 1.43
CA LEU A 87 -0.90 -20.81 2.56
C LEU A 87 -2.15 -20.74 3.43
N VAL A 88 -3.35 -21.03 2.89
CA VAL A 88 -4.61 -20.92 3.66
C VAL A 88 -4.74 -21.93 4.82
N PHE A 89 -3.94 -22.99 4.81
CA PHE A 89 -3.84 -23.93 5.93
C PHE A 89 -2.56 -23.74 6.78
N ASN A 90 -1.79 -22.68 6.53
CA ASN A 90 -0.55 -22.38 7.23
C ASN A 90 -0.49 -20.89 7.62
N PRO A 91 -1.11 -20.48 8.75
CA PRO A 91 -1.16 -19.08 9.16
C PRO A 91 0.22 -18.41 9.31
N GLU A 92 1.21 -19.12 9.90
CA GLU A 92 2.55 -18.57 10.03
C GLU A 92 3.27 -18.47 8.67
N GLY A 93 3.12 -19.48 7.81
CA GLY A 93 3.62 -19.40 6.43
C GLY A 93 3.00 -18.24 5.64
N ALA A 94 1.72 -17.98 5.81
CA ALA A 94 1.04 -16.82 5.23
C ALA A 94 1.64 -15.50 5.74
N LYS A 95 1.93 -15.42 7.03
CA LYS A 95 2.56 -14.26 7.66
C LYS A 95 4.01 -14.05 7.18
N ASP A 96 4.79 -15.12 7.08
CA ASP A 96 6.16 -15.08 6.55
C ASP A 96 6.20 -14.69 5.08
N TYR A 97 5.25 -15.16 4.29
CA TYR A 97 5.09 -14.75 2.91
C TYR A 97 4.88 -13.24 2.81
N MET A 98 3.98 -12.66 3.61
CA MET A 98 3.74 -11.23 3.64
C MET A 98 4.98 -10.44 4.10
N ARG A 99 5.70 -10.91 5.13
CA ARG A 99 6.99 -10.31 5.54
C ARG A 99 8.00 -10.29 4.39
N SER A 100 8.10 -11.42 3.66
CA SER A 100 8.98 -11.51 2.48
C SER A 100 8.58 -10.53 1.39
N MET A 101 7.29 -10.39 1.12
CA MET A 101 6.75 -9.43 0.16
C MET A 101 7.08 -7.99 0.54
N TYR A 102 6.98 -7.62 1.83
CA TYR A 102 7.34 -6.29 2.30
C TYR A 102 8.84 -5.99 2.16
N ARG A 103 9.72 -6.98 2.30
CA ARG A 103 11.14 -6.82 1.95
C ARG A 103 11.35 -6.56 0.46
N LYS A 104 10.52 -7.10 -0.43
CA LYS A 104 10.59 -6.84 -1.89
C LYS A 104 10.29 -5.38 -2.26
N PHE A 105 9.62 -4.59 -1.41
CA PHE A 105 9.46 -3.14 -1.63
C PHE A 105 10.79 -2.35 -1.57
N VAL A 106 11.88 -2.98 -1.15
CA VAL A 106 13.24 -2.40 -1.14
C VAL A 106 14.10 -2.97 -2.28
N THR A 107 13.50 -3.52 -3.34
CA THR A 107 14.20 -3.85 -4.60
C THR A 107 14.46 -2.59 -5.42
N ASP A 108 15.45 -2.63 -6.30
CA ASP A 108 15.83 -1.46 -7.11
C ASP A 108 14.66 -0.95 -7.96
N TYR A 109 13.85 -1.86 -8.50
CA TYR A 109 12.64 -1.50 -9.25
C TYR A 109 11.62 -0.75 -8.38
N CYS A 110 11.29 -1.28 -7.22
CA CYS A 110 10.34 -0.62 -6.30
C CYS A 110 10.87 0.73 -5.80
N ILE A 111 12.16 0.80 -5.48
CA ILE A 111 12.82 2.05 -5.06
C ILE A 111 12.73 3.10 -6.16
N LEU A 112 12.99 2.73 -7.42
CA LEU A 112 12.88 3.65 -8.55
C LEU A 112 11.43 4.15 -8.72
N SER A 113 10.46 3.25 -8.59
CA SER A 113 9.04 3.59 -8.71
C SER A 113 8.58 4.49 -7.55
N TYR A 114 8.97 4.21 -6.30
CA TYR A 114 8.70 5.12 -5.18
C TYR A 114 9.44 6.46 -5.33
N SER A 115 10.67 6.48 -5.84
CA SER A 115 11.38 7.72 -6.15
C SER A 115 10.61 8.59 -7.15
N ARG A 116 10.06 7.99 -8.22
CA ARG A 116 9.21 8.71 -9.19
C ARG A 116 7.95 9.27 -8.51
N PHE A 117 7.29 8.48 -7.68
CA PHE A 117 6.13 8.91 -6.91
C PHE A 117 6.45 10.12 -6.02
N ILE A 118 7.53 10.07 -5.25
CA ILE A 118 7.91 11.19 -4.39
C ILE A 118 8.29 12.43 -5.21
N LYS A 119 8.91 12.26 -6.38
CA LYS A 119 9.19 13.39 -7.29
C LYS A 119 7.91 14.03 -7.84
N ILE A 120 6.86 13.26 -8.12
CA ILE A 120 5.55 13.82 -8.47
C ILE A 120 5.04 14.74 -7.35
N LEU A 121 5.22 14.35 -6.08
CA LEU A 121 4.82 15.17 -4.93
C LEU A 121 5.64 16.45 -4.76
N THR A 122 6.83 16.58 -5.38
CA THR A 122 7.60 17.84 -5.42
C THR A 122 7.15 18.80 -6.53
N GLU A 123 6.27 18.36 -7.42
CA GLU A 123 5.65 19.23 -8.42
C GLU A 123 4.66 20.19 -7.73
N LYS A 124 4.32 21.30 -8.40
CA LYS A 124 3.31 22.20 -7.88
C LYS A 124 1.92 21.59 -8.05
N HIS A 125 1.20 21.42 -6.95
CA HIS A 125 -0.18 20.95 -6.91
C HIS A 125 -1.11 22.00 -6.32
N ASP A 126 -2.14 22.40 -7.07
CA ASP A 126 -3.15 23.34 -6.58
C ASP A 126 -4.19 22.65 -5.68
N LYS A 127 -4.43 21.35 -5.91
CA LYS A 127 -5.34 20.49 -5.13
C LYS A 127 -4.59 19.30 -4.51
N ALA A 128 -5.31 18.28 -4.09
CA ALA A 128 -4.72 17.08 -3.51
C ALA A 128 -4.12 16.14 -4.57
N VAL A 129 -3.09 15.41 -4.16
CA VAL A 129 -2.60 14.22 -4.85
C VAL A 129 -3.16 12.99 -4.16
N LEU A 130 -3.80 12.12 -4.95
CA LEU A 130 -4.26 10.80 -4.50
C LEU A 130 -3.33 9.74 -5.06
N TRP A 131 -2.97 8.74 -4.25
CA TRP A 131 -2.32 7.54 -4.75
C TRP A 131 -3.04 6.29 -4.24
N HIS A 132 -3.04 5.25 -5.06
CA HIS A 132 -3.71 4.01 -4.74
C HIS A 132 -2.99 2.78 -5.31
N CYS A 133 -3.40 1.61 -4.87
CA CYS A 133 -3.17 0.33 -5.53
C CYS A 133 -4.51 -0.39 -5.66
N SER A 134 -4.58 -1.71 -5.60
CA SER A 134 -5.86 -2.42 -5.63
C SER A 134 -6.64 -2.21 -4.32
N ALA A 135 -6.13 -2.67 -3.18
CA ALA A 135 -6.79 -2.53 -1.86
C ALA A 135 -6.35 -1.30 -1.05
N GLY A 136 -5.45 -0.47 -1.56
CA GLY A 136 -4.93 0.70 -0.85
C GLY A 136 -4.05 0.39 0.38
N LYS A 137 -3.75 -0.88 0.67
CA LYS A 137 -3.09 -1.30 1.91
C LYS A 137 -1.56 -1.40 1.81
N ASP A 138 -1.02 -2.25 0.93
CA ASP A 138 0.40 -2.61 0.90
C ASP A 138 1.24 -1.58 0.13
N ARG A 139 1.17 -1.56 -1.19
CA ARG A 139 1.93 -0.62 -2.05
C ARG A 139 1.63 0.84 -1.71
N ALA A 140 0.36 1.17 -1.60
CA ALA A 140 -0.07 2.52 -1.24
C ALA A 140 0.25 2.85 0.23
N GLY A 141 0.18 1.86 1.13
CA GLY A 141 0.58 2.00 2.53
C GLY A 141 2.07 2.30 2.68
N VAL A 142 2.95 1.57 1.99
CA VAL A 142 4.40 1.85 1.98
C VAL A 142 4.69 3.23 1.38
N GLY A 143 3.93 3.65 0.35
CA GLY A 143 3.99 5.03 -0.16
C GLY A 143 3.71 6.08 0.91
N ALA A 144 2.68 5.86 1.75
CA ALA A 144 2.38 6.73 2.89
C ALA A 144 3.52 6.74 3.92
N VAL A 145 4.03 5.56 4.30
CA VAL A 145 5.17 5.43 5.22
C VAL A 145 6.39 6.23 4.74
N ILE A 146 6.72 6.18 3.45
CA ILE A 146 7.83 6.95 2.88
C ILE A 146 7.59 8.45 3.04
N ILE A 147 6.39 8.93 2.73
CA ILE A 147 6.03 10.35 2.88
C ILE A 147 6.14 10.78 4.35
N GLU A 148 5.57 10.02 5.25
CA GLU A 148 5.54 10.30 6.69
C GLU A 148 6.95 10.34 7.30
N GLU A 149 7.84 9.43 6.91
CA GLU A 149 9.25 9.45 7.30
C GLU A 149 9.99 10.70 6.73
N ILE A 150 9.73 11.09 5.48
CA ILE A 150 10.30 12.32 4.88
C ILE A 150 9.82 13.55 5.64
N LEU A 151 8.55 13.59 6.03
CA LEU A 151 7.96 14.70 6.78
C LEU A 151 8.41 14.72 8.24
N GLY A 152 8.98 13.65 8.78
CA GLY A 152 9.48 13.57 10.14
C GLY A 152 8.41 13.17 11.17
N ILE A 153 7.44 12.39 10.75
CA ILE A 153 6.46 11.78 11.66
C ILE A 153 7.17 10.71 12.51
N PRO A 154 6.92 10.64 13.83
CA PRO A 154 7.48 9.61 14.69
C PRO A 154 7.08 8.20 14.24
N ARG A 155 8.02 7.25 14.24
CA ARG A 155 7.82 5.88 13.72
C ARG A 155 6.61 5.16 14.33
N GLU A 156 6.39 5.28 15.64
CA GLU A 156 5.22 4.63 16.27
C GLU A 156 3.90 5.24 15.80
N THR A 157 3.89 6.52 15.44
CA THR A 157 2.73 7.18 14.83
C THR A 157 2.49 6.66 13.41
N ILE A 158 3.56 6.46 12.64
CA ILE A 158 3.50 5.86 11.29
C ILE A 158 2.94 4.44 11.35
N ILE A 159 3.47 3.62 12.27
CA ILE A 159 2.98 2.24 12.46
C ILE A 159 1.50 2.23 12.87
N ALA A 160 1.11 3.13 13.76
CA ALA A 160 -0.28 3.23 14.19
C ALA A 160 -1.21 3.64 13.04
N ASP A 161 -0.80 4.58 12.16
CA ASP A 161 -1.57 4.97 10.98
C ASP A 161 -1.66 3.81 9.96
N TYR A 162 -0.55 3.13 9.73
CA TYR A 162 -0.52 1.95 8.88
C TYR A 162 -1.52 0.89 9.35
N LEU A 163 -1.52 0.53 10.63
CA LEU A 163 -2.43 -0.46 11.21
C LEU A 163 -3.89 0.00 11.23
N LYS A 164 -4.14 1.30 11.35
CA LYS A 164 -5.48 1.88 11.31
C LYS A 164 -6.22 1.62 9.99
N THR A 165 -5.49 1.28 8.93
CA THR A 165 -6.08 0.83 7.67
C THR A 165 -7.01 -0.38 7.86
N MET A 166 -6.78 -1.21 8.90
CA MET A 166 -7.65 -2.34 9.22
C MET A 166 -9.06 -1.93 9.63
N ASP A 167 -9.27 -0.72 10.15
CA ASP A 167 -10.59 -0.19 10.49
C ASP A 167 -11.50 -0.11 9.24
N TYR A 168 -10.88 0.09 8.06
CA TYR A 168 -11.58 0.17 6.77
C TYR A 168 -11.60 -1.18 6.03
N LEU A 169 -10.60 -2.04 6.25
CA LEU A 169 -10.45 -3.31 5.54
C LEU A 169 -11.15 -4.49 6.22
N SER A 170 -11.65 -4.35 7.45
CA SER A 170 -12.24 -5.47 8.19
C SER A 170 -13.34 -6.20 7.41
N GLY A 171 -14.27 -5.46 6.81
CA GLY A 171 -15.33 -6.02 5.97
C GLY A 171 -14.83 -6.72 4.71
N TYR A 172 -13.76 -6.20 4.10
CA TYR A 172 -13.09 -6.80 2.95
C TYR A 172 -12.44 -8.13 3.34
N VAL A 173 -11.68 -8.16 4.42
CA VAL A 173 -11.04 -9.38 4.95
C VAL A 173 -12.08 -10.44 5.30
N ASP A 174 -13.20 -10.05 5.93
CA ASP A 174 -14.28 -10.97 6.29
C ASP A 174 -14.99 -11.55 5.04
N THR A 175 -15.10 -10.76 3.98
CA THR A 175 -15.62 -11.23 2.69
C THR A 175 -14.71 -12.31 2.10
N TYR A 176 -13.38 -12.10 2.12
CA TYR A 176 -12.40 -13.09 1.67
C TYR A 176 -12.40 -14.35 2.53
N ARG A 177 -12.51 -14.22 3.87
CA ARG A 177 -12.64 -15.36 4.77
C ARG A 177 -13.83 -16.25 4.39
N LYS A 178 -14.99 -15.64 4.22
CA LYS A 178 -16.21 -16.37 3.82
C LYS A 178 -16.07 -17.01 2.45
N TYR A 179 -15.54 -16.26 1.48
CA TYR A 179 -15.35 -16.74 0.12
C TYR A 179 -14.41 -17.94 0.08
N ILE A 180 -13.19 -17.82 0.61
CA ILE A 180 -12.19 -18.89 0.59
C ILE A 180 -12.69 -20.12 1.35
N THR A 181 -13.25 -19.95 2.55
CA THR A 181 -13.84 -21.06 3.30
C THR A 181 -14.91 -21.77 2.48
N SER A 182 -15.81 -21.03 1.82
CA SER A 182 -16.87 -21.60 1.00
C SER A 182 -16.35 -22.35 -0.23
N GLN A 183 -15.24 -21.92 -0.84
CA GLN A 183 -14.63 -22.63 -1.98
C GLN A 183 -14.04 -23.97 -1.50
N ILE A 184 -13.33 -23.97 -0.37
CA ILE A 184 -12.75 -25.21 0.20
C ILE A 184 -13.86 -26.19 0.60
N GLU A 185 -14.94 -25.71 1.22
CA GLU A 185 -16.06 -26.56 1.66
C GLU A 185 -16.87 -27.19 0.51
N LYS A 186 -16.74 -26.68 -0.73
CA LYS A 186 -17.31 -27.35 -1.91
C LYS A 186 -16.62 -28.69 -2.22
N GLU A 187 -15.32 -28.78 -1.90
CA GLU A 187 -14.52 -29.98 -2.17
C GLU A 187 -14.45 -30.89 -0.95
N LYS A 188 -14.35 -30.32 0.26
CA LYS A 188 -14.24 -31.09 1.52
C LYS A 188 -14.83 -30.28 2.68
N PRO A 189 -15.73 -30.87 3.49
CA PRO A 189 -16.18 -30.23 4.73
C PRO A 189 -15.02 -29.95 5.68
N LEU A 190 -15.02 -28.75 6.28
CA LEU A 190 -14.01 -28.34 7.25
C LEU A 190 -14.53 -28.49 8.68
N SER A 191 -13.71 -29.03 9.57
CA SER A 191 -13.91 -28.94 11.01
C SER A 191 -13.80 -27.47 11.50
N ASP A 192 -14.35 -27.19 12.68
CA ASP A 192 -14.27 -25.85 13.27
C ASP A 192 -12.82 -25.40 13.49
N GLN A 193 -11.92 -26.33 13.82
CA GLN A 193 -10.49 -26.05 13.96
C GLN A 193 -9.84 -25.67 12.61
N GLU A 194 -10.15 -26.40 11.53
CA GLU A 194 -9.66 -26.09 10.18
C GLU A 194 -10.20 -24.72 9.71
N LYS A 195 -11.47 -24.40 9.99
CA LYS A 195 -12.05 -23.07 9.69
C LYS A 195 -11.32 -21.95 10.43
N GLN A 196 -10.94 -22.17 11.68
CA GLN A 196 -10.16 -21.19 12.43
C GLN A 196 -8.78 -20.97 11.82
N VAL A 197 -8.07 -22.05 11.45
CA VAL A 197 -6.78 -22.00 10.76
C VAL A 197 -6.88 -21.22 9.45
N VAL A 198 -7.88 -21.55 8.62
CA VAL A 198 -8.12 -20.83 7.34
C VAL A 198 -8.44 -19.36 7.61
N SER A 199 -9.28 -19.05 8.59
CA SER A 199 -9.65 -17.68 8.94
C SER A 199 -8.44 -16.85 9.37
N GLU A 200 -7.51 -17.43 10.14
CA GLU A 200 -6.28 -16.78 10.58
C GLU A 200 -5.32 -16.54 9.40
N ALA A 201 -5.10 -17.57 8.56
CA ALA A 201 -4.24 -17.47 7.40
C ALA A 201 -4.74 -16.41 6.39
N VAL A 202 -6.05 -16.39 6.12
CA VAL A 202 -6.68 -15.35 5.30
C VAL A 202 -6.52 -13.97 5.94
N GLY A 203 -6.67 -13.86 7.26
CA GLY A 203 -6.40 -12.64 8.01
C GLY A 203 -4.97 -12.14 7.81
N ASN A 204 -4.00 -13.05 7.81
CA ASN A 204 -2.58 -12.72 7.56
C ASN A 204 -2.33 -12.30 6.10
N LEU A 205 -2.94 -12.93 5.10
CA LEU A 205 -2.74 -12.60 3.69
C LEU A 205 -3.43 -11.29 3.27
N PHE A 206 -4.66 -11.09 3.70
CA PHE A 206 -5.50 -9.98 3.23
C PHE A 206 -5.62 -8.83 4.24
N GLY A 207 -5.20 -9.04 5.48
CA GLY A 207 -5.11 -8.00 6.50
C GLY A 207 -3.74 -7.33 6.56
N LEU A 208 -3.47 -6.66 7.67
CA LEU A 208 -2.19 -6.03 7.99
C LEU A 208 -1.71 -6.51 9.36
N ASP A 209 -0.39 -6.62 9.50
CA ASP A 209 0.29 -6.92 10.76
C ASP A 209 1.51 -6.02 10.91
N ARG A 210 1.81 -5.60 12.14
CA ARG A 210 2.97 -4.77 12.45
C ARG A 210 4.28 -5.35 11.88
N SER A 211 4.44 -6.66 11.95
CA SER A 211 5.65 -7.35 11.50
C SER A 211 5.92 -7.22 10.00
N TYR A 212 4.91 -6.90 9.17
CA TYR A 212 5.13 -6.66 7.74
C TYR A 212 5.88 -5.35 7.54
N LEU A 213 5.44 -4.29 8.22
CA LEU A 213 6.13 -3.01 8.15
C LEU A 213 7.49 -3.07 8.84
N GLU A 214 7.64 -3.82 9.93
CA GLU A 214 8.94 -4.07 10.57
C GLU A 214 9.91 -4.76 9.61
N ALA A 215 9.46 -5.76 8.83
CA ALA A 215 10.27 -6.43 7.81
C ALA A 215 10.74 -5.47 6.70
N TYR A 216 9.91 -4.49 6.31
CA TYR A 216 10.29 -3.41 5.40
C TYR A 216 11.39 -2.52 6.00
N TYR A 217 11.24 -2.10 7.26
CA TYR A 217 12.26 -1.29 7.94
C TYR A 217 13.58 -2.03 8.16
N GLU A 218 13.52 -3.33 8.50
CA GLU A 218 14.70 -4.19 8.63
C GLU A 218 15.47 -4.28 7.31
N GLU A 219 14.77 -4.44 6.19
CA GLU A 219 15.40 -4.52 4.87
C GLU A 219 16.05 -3.18 4.47
N ILE A 220 15.41 -2.04 4.78
CA ILE A 220 16.03 -0.72 4.63
C ILE A 220 17.29 -0.60 5.49
N LYS A 221 17.20 -1.01 6.76
CA LYS A 221 18.37 -0.99 7.66
C LYS A 221 19.52 -1.86 7.13
N ARG A 222 19.21 -3.03 6.58
CA ARG A 222 20.19 -3.94 6.00
C ARG A 222 20.89 -3.35 4.77
N LYS A 223 20.15 -2.69 3.86
CA LYS A 223 20.70 -2.13 2.61
C LYS A 223 21.28 -0.73 2.76
N TYR A 224 20.67 0.12 3.57
CA TYR A 224 20.96 1.54 3.66
C TYR A 224 21.41 2.02 5.04
N ARG A 225 21.44 1.17 6.07
CA ARG A 225 21.81 1.50 7.46
C ARG A 225 20.70 2.20 8.25
N ASP A 226 20.02 3.18 7.66
CA ASP A 226 18.93 3.94 8.26
C ASP A 226 17.99 4.52 7.17
N PHE A 227 16.79 4.96 7.59
CA PHE A 227 15.79 5.50 6.67
C PHE A 227 16.21 6.82 6.05
N GLY A 228 16.92 7.67 6.77
CA GLY A 228 17.46 8.93 6.23
C GLY A 228 18.45 8.69 5.09
N THR A 229 19.31 7.69 5.21
CA THR A 229 20.21 7.25 4.13
C THR A 229 19.42 6.67 2.96
N PHE A 230 18.35 5.91 3.22
CA PHE A 230 17.45 5.40 2.17
C PHE A 230 16.78 6.53 1.40
N ILE A 231 16.25 7.57 2.08
CA ILE A 231 15.66 8.75 1.42
C ILE A 231 16.67 9.41 0.46
N ARG A 232 17.92 9.62 0.91
CA ARG A 232 18.93 10.33 0.11
C ARG A 232 19.56 9.47 -0.98
N LYS A 233 19.97 8.24 -0.66
CA LYS A 233 20.71 7.37 -1.57
C LYS A 233 19.83 6.38 -2.32
N GLY A 234 18.80 5.84 -1.68
CA GLY A 234 17.85 4.92 -2.31
C GLY A 234 16.88 5.66 -3.20
N LEU A 235 16.09 6.57 -2.62
CA LEU A 235 15.10 7.37 -3.37
C LEU A 235 15.73 8.51 -4.16
N GLY A 236 16.99 8.88 -3.88
CA GLY A 236 17.74 9.92 -4.60
C GLY A 236 17.19 11.34 -4.39
N LEU A 237 16.62 11.62 -3.21
CA LEU A 237 16.09 12.94 -2.89
C LEU A 237 17.20 13.89 -2.39
N SER A 238 17.24 15.10 -2.95
CA SER A 238 18.10 16.17 -2.46
C SER A 238 17.54 16.78 -1.17
N GLU A 239 18.40 17.45 -0.39
CA GLU A 239 17.98 18.22 0.79
C GLU A 239 16.99 19.34 0.44
N GLU A 240 17.10 19.90 -0.76
CA GLU A 240 16.16 20.91 -1.26
C GLU A 240 14.76 20.31 -1.49
N GLN A 241 14.68 19.14 -2.14
CA GLN A 241 13.41 18.44 -2.35
C GLN A 241 12.76 18.02 -1.02
N ILE A 242 13.56 17.57 -0.05
CA ILE A 242 13.05 17.24 1.30
C ILE A 242 12.49 18.51 1.99
N ARG A 243 13.19 19.64 1.92
CA ARG A 243 12.69 20.91 2.46
C ARG A 243 11.42 21.37 1.76
N GLN A 244 11.37 21.24 0.44
CA GLN A 244 10.19 21.58 -0.36
C GLN A 244 8.97 20.75 0.07
N LEU A 245 9.10 19.42 0.16
CA LEU A 245 8.01 18.54 0.63
C LEU A 245 7.52 18.94 2.02
N LYS A 246 8.43 19.26 2.95
CA LYS A 246 8.04 19.74 4.28
C LYS A 246 7.29 21.07 4.23
N ALA A 247 7.73 22.01 3.38
CA ALA A 247 7.08 23.30 3.22
C ALA A 247 5.68 23.18 2.57
N ASP A 248 5.50 22.26 1.64
CA ASP A 248 4.23 22.07 0.92
C ASP A 248 3.19 21.30 1.74
N TYR A 249 3.63 20.35 2.58
CA TYR A 249 2.73 19.42 3.24
C TYR A 249 2.66 19.56 4.76
N LEU A 250 3.43 20.43 5.40
CA LEU A 250 3.35 20.72 6.84
C LEU A 250 2.84 22.14 7.14
N GLU A 251 2.12 22.29 8.25
CA GLU A 251 1.61 23.53 8.81
C GLU A 251 1.74 23.57 10.34
#